data_64176f36245889d10dba6ba5c2a0080a
#
_entry.id   64176f36245889d10dba6ba5c2a0080a
#
_cell.length_a   1.000
_cell.length_b   1.000
_cell.length_c   1.000
_cell.angle_alpha   90.00
_cell.angle_beta   90.00
_cell.angle_gamma   90.00
#
_symmetry.space_group_name_H-M   'P 1'
#
loop_
_entity.id
_entity.type
_entity.pdbx_description
1 polymer ?
#
loop_
_entity_poly.entity_id
_entity_poly.type
_entity_poly.pdbx_seq_one_letter_code
_entity_poly.pdbx_strand_id
1 'polypeptide(L)'
;TGVPPVRYIDWPEMAHKAIDPQYQQHEMSVRNGRPLRDTFDIDTHGFVFVDHQTQVRDFTGEAQRTGVYDAEVQALIKKHTGAADVVVFDHTLRVSDKDMQQALNARPTVKGVHNDYTEASAPQRLRDIVGDAEAERRFQKRWAIIQVWRPIRGMVLIDPLGICDGRSIPQK
;
A
#
# COMPACT_ATOMS: atom_id res chain seq x y z
N THR A 1 -11.56 -24.47 -3.51
CA THR A 1 -12.98 -24.08 -3.39
C THR A 1 -13.34 -23.76 -1.94
N GLY A 2 -12.69 -22.79 -1.33
CA GLY A 2 -12.96 -22.37 0.04
C GLY A 2 -13.76 -21.07 0.05
N VAL A 3 -14.51 -20.86 1.12
CA VAL A 3 -15.11 -19.56 1.40
C VAL A 3 -13.96 -18.56 1.55
N PRO A 4 -13.99 -17.39 0.87
CA PRO A 4 -12.91 -16.42 0.99
C PRO A 4 -12.78 -15.94 2.43
N PRO A 5 -11.54 -15.69 2.91
CA PRO A 5 -11.32 -15.17 4.25
C PRO A 5 -11.94 -13.79 4.39
N VAL A 6 -12.52 -13.52 5.55
CA VAL A 6 -13.15 -12.24 5.87
C VAL A 6 -12.61 -11.76 7.21
N ARG A 7 -12.08 -10.53 7.24
CA ARG A 7 -11.64 -9.86 8.47
C ARG A 7 -12.35 -8.53 8.64
N TYR A 8 -12.77 -8.26 9.86
CA TYR A 8 -13.42 -7.02 10.24
C TYR A 8 -12.43 -6.19 11.07
N ILE A 9 -11.66 -5.32 10.42
CA ILE A 9 -10.57 -4.58 11.06
C ILE A 9 -11.11 -3.41 11.89
N ASP A 10 -12.09 -2.69 11.36
CA ASP A 10 -12.66 -1.49 12.00
C ASP A 10 -13.99 -1.74 12.71
N TRP A 11 -14.43 -3.01 12.80
CA TRP A 11 -15.67 -3.43 13.44
C TRP A 11 -15.41 -4.59 14.43
N PRO A 12 -14.85 -4.32 15.60
CA PRO A 12 -14.49 -5.36 16.57
C PRO A 12 -15.70 -6.21 17.02
N GLU A 13 -16.91 -5.65 17.03
CA GLU A 13 -18.15 -6.37 17.31
C GLU A 13 -18.48 -7.45 16.27
N MET A 14 -17.95 -7.31 15.06
CA MET A 14 -18.12 -8.29 13.98
C MET A 14 -17.01 -9.36 13.96
N ALA A 15 -16.03 -9.28 14.84
CA ALA A 15 -14.88 -10.21 14.85
C ALA A 15 -15.31 -11.69 14.94
N HIS A 16 -16.43 -11.99 15.60
CA HIS A 16 -17.00 -13.34 15.70
C HIS A 16 -17.46 -13.91 14.35
N LYS A 17 -17.64 -13.08 13.34
CA LYS A 17 -17.99 -13.49 11.95
C LYS A 17 -16.76 -13.60 11.05
N ALA A 18 -15.56 -13.33 11.58
CA ALA A 18 -14.34 -13.44 10.80
C ALA A 18 -14.13 -14.90 10.34
N ILE A 19 -13.70 -15.04 9.10
CA ILE A 19 -13.31 -16.32 8.52
C ILE A 19 -11.80 -16.28 8.35
N ASP A 20 -11.10 -17.10 9.14
CA ASP A 20 -9.66 -17.16 9.06
C ASP A 20 -9.19 -17.80 7.75
N PRO A 21 -8.13 -17.24 7.14
CA PRO A 21 -7.55 -17.83 5.94
C PRO A 21 -6.94 -19.19 6.26
N GLN A 22 -7.19 -20.16 5.37
CA GLN A 22 -6.46 -21.42 5.40
C GLN A 22 -5.15 -21.25 4.64
N TYR A 23 -4.03 -21.48 5.32
CA TYR A 23 -2.70 -21.36 4.73
C TYR A 23 -2.19 -22.71 4.27
N GLN A 24 -1.57 -22.73 3.11
CA GLN A 24 -0.76 -23.83 2.63
C GLN A 24 0.69 -23.34 2.50
N GLN A 25 1.63 -24.22 2.84
CA GLN A 25 3.05 -23.92 2.65
C GLN A 25 3.44 -24.22 1.20
N HIS A 26 4.03 -23.23 0.56
CA HIS A 26 4.60 -23.35 -0.78
C HIS A 26 6.02 -22.84 -0.77
N GLU A 27 6.90 -23.52 -1.49
CA GLU A 27 8.24 -23.02 -1.74
C GLU A 27 8.18 -21.88 -2.76
N MET A 28 8.69 -20.72 -2.39
CA MET A 28 8.68 -19.51 -3.20
C MET A 28 10.08 -18.96 -3.38
N SER A 29 10.45 -18.66 -4.64
CA SER A 29 11.72 -17.99 -4.93
C SER A 29 11.59 -16.49 -4.67
N VAL A 30 12.29 -15.99 -3.65
CA VAL A 30 12.39 -14.56 -3.38
C VAL A 30 13.72 -14.03 -3.94
N ARG A 31 13.66 -13.02 -4.78
CA ARG A 31 14.82 -12.44 -5.47
C ARG A 31 15.10 -11.03 -4.98
N ASN A 32 16.37 -10.64 -4.97
CA ASN A 32 16.72 -9.24 -4.76
C ASN A 32 16.38 -8.43 -6.03
N GLY A 33 15.37 -7.58 -5.94
CA GLY A 33 14.94 -6.73 -7.05
C GLY A 33 15.83 -5.51 -7.31
N ARG A 34 16.69 -5.11 -6.35
CA ARG A 34 17.48 -3.87 -6.49
C ARG A 34 18.40 -3.82 -7.71
N PRO A 35 19.09 -4.89 -8.10
CA PRO A 35 19.91 -4.90 -9.34
C PRO A 35 19.07 -4.75 -10.62
N LEU A 36 17.78 -5.02 -10.54
CA LEU A 36 16.84 -4.97 -11.67
C LEU A 36 15.94 -3.72 -11.64
N ARG A 37 16.20 -2.78 -10.74
CA ARG A 37 15.33 -1.65 -10.45
C ARG A 37 14.87 -0.86 -11.68
N ASP A 38 15.76 -0.67 -12.65
CA ASP A 38 15.49 0.12 -13.85
C ASP A 38 14.70 -0.66 -14.92
N THR A 39 14.42 -1.93 -14.66
CA THR A 39 13.62 -2.78 -15.57
C THR A 39 12.15 -2.88 -15.13
N PHE A 40 11.82 -2.43 -13.92
CA PHE A 40 10.46 -2.50 -13.41
C PHE A 40 9.62 -1.32 -13.92
N ASP A 41 8.41 -1.64 -14.30
CA ASP A 41 7.41 -0.73 -14.82
C ASP A 41 6.09 -0.93 -14.09
N ILE A 42 5.43 0.15 -13.70
CA ILE A 42 4.24 0.08 -12.85
C ILE A 42 3.05 -0.58 -13.53
N ASP A 43 2.94 -0.42 -14.86
CA ASP A 43 1.82 -0.98 -15.62
C ASP A 43 2.03 -2.47 -15.96
N THR A 44 3.30 -2.90 -16.03
CA THR A 44 3.66 -4.27 -16.39
C THR A 44 3.88 -5.15 -15.15
N HIS A 45 4.61 -4.64 -14.18
CA HIS A 45 5.03 -5.40 -13.00
C HIS A 45 4.17 -5.12 -11.76
N GLY A 46 3.39 -4.03 -11.79
CA GLY A 46 2.60 -3.57 -10.65
C GLY A 46 3.38 -2.72 -9.64
N PHE A 47 4.67 -2.49 -9.89
CA PHE A 47 5.52 -1.67 -9.03
C PHE A 47 6.71 -1.08 -9.80
N VAL A 48 7.32 -0.08 -9.19
CA VAL A 48 8.55 0.57 -9.69
C VAL A 48 9.40 1.01 -8.50
N PHE A 49 10.73 0.97 -8.64
CA PHE A 49 11.67 1.57 -7.69
C PHE A 49 11.95 3.01 -8.09
N VAL A 50 11.84 3.91 -7.13
CA VAL A 50 12.06 5.33 -7.35
C VAL A 50 13.05 5.88 -6.33
N ASP A 51 14.06 6.61 -6.78
CA ASP A 51 14.90 7.42 -5.92
C ASP A 51 14.21 8.74 -5.66
N HIS A 52 13.89 9.01 -4.40
CA HIS A 52 13.24 10.24 -3.99
C HIS A 52 13.79 10.71 -2.65
N GLN A 53 14.35 11.91 -2.64
CA GLN A 53 14.75 12.59 -1.42
C GLN A 53 13.59 13.43 -0.90
N THR A 54 13.20 13.16 0.34
CA THR A 54 12.11 13.89 0.99
C THR A 54 12.63 15.08 1.78
N GLN A 55 11.81 16.12 1.87
CA GLN A 55 12.02 17.24 2.78
C GLN A 55 11.43 16.99 4.18
N VAL A 56 10.69 15.90 4.37
CA VAL A 56 10.16 15.50 5.67
C VAL A 56 11.31 15.15 6.61
N ARG A 57 11.35 15.81 7.74
CA ARG A 57 12.35 15.58 8.80
C ARG A 57 11.87 14.64 9.89
N ASP A 58 10.56 14.65 10.11
CA ASP A 58 9.92 13.81 11.13
C ASP A 58 8.61 13.22 10.60
N PHE A 59 8.64 11.92 10.29
CA PHE A 59 7.46 11.18 9.84
C PHE A 59 6.46 10.87 10.95
N THR A 60 6.81 11.09 12.22
CA THR A 60 5.86 10.93 13.34
C THR A 60 4.94 12.14 13.47
N GLY A 61 5.37 13.32 13.01
CA GLY A 61 4.59 14.54 13.01
C GLY A 61 3.52 14.59 11.91
N GLU A 62 2.26 14.73 12.27
CA GLU A 62 1.14 14.79 11.33
C GLU A 62 1.29 15.94 10.32
N ALA A 63 1.62 17.13 10.79
CA ALA A 63 1.76 18.31 9.93
C ALA A 63 2.82 18.14 8.82
N GLN A 64 3.88 17.40 9.06
CA GLN A 64 4.88 17.12 8.02
C GLN A 64 4.38 16.05 7.05
N ARG A 65 3.62 15.04 7.51
CA ARG A 65 3.02 14.06 6.62
C ARG A 65 2.00 14.69 5.71
N THR A 66 1.01 15.40 6.25
CA THR A 66 -0.10 15.97 5.46
C THR A 66 0.30 17.24 4.69
N GLY A 67 1.26 18.01 5.17
CA GLY A 67 1.72 19.22 4.49
C GLY A 67 2.82 18.97 3.45
N VAL A 68 3.93 18.39 3.89
CA VAL A 68 5.11 18.23 3.03
C VAL A 68 5.05 16.93 2.23
N TYR A 69 4.83 15.79 2.92
CA TYR A 69 4.93 14.49 2.28
C TYR A 69 3.80 14.23 1.28
N ASP A 70 2.58 14.67 1.55
CA ASP A 70 1.46 14.52 0.60
C ASP A 70 1.76 15.22 -0.73
N ALA A 71 2.30 16.43 -0.68
CA ALA A 71 2.68 17.16 -1.88
C ALA A 71 3.79 16.44 -2.67
N GLU A 72 4.78 15.89 -1.96
CA GLU A 72 5.85 15.10 -2.57
C GLU A 72 5.31 13.82 -3.23
N VAL A 73 4.44 13.08 -2.54
CA VAL A 73 3.81 11.85 -3.04
C VAL A 73 2.93 12.14 -4.26
N GLN A 74 2.13 13.20 -4.21
CA GLN A 74 1.31 13.61 -5.37
C GLN A 74 2.17 13.90 -6.59
N ALA A 75 3.25 14.66 -6.42
CA ALA A 75 4.17 14.99 -7.51
C ALA A 75 4.87 13.72 -8.06
N LEU A 76 5.31 12.84 -7.15
CA LEU A 76 5.96 11.58 -7.49
C LEU A 76 5.05 10.67 -8.32
N ILE A 77 3.83 10.45 -7.85
CA ILE A 77 2.85 9.59 -8.56
C ILE A 77 2.50 10.21 -9.92
N LYS A 78 2.21 11.51 -9.99
CA LYS A 78 1.94 12.17 -11.28
C LYS A 78 3.09 11.99 -12.28
N LYS A 79 4.33 12.13 -11.82
CA LYS A 79 5.52 11.95 -12.66
C LYS A 79 5.64 10.53 -13.23
N HIS A 80 5.34 9.50 -12.43
CA HIS A 80 5.57 8.11 -12.82
C HIS A 80 4.36 7.43 -13.48
N THR A 81 3.17 8.01 -13.38
CA THR A 81 1.94 7.42 -13.92
C THR A 81 1.25 8.29 -14.97
N GLY A 82 1.63 9.56 -15.09
CA GLY A 82 0.90 10.54 -15.91
C GLY A 82 -0.49 10.91 -15.35
N ALA A 83 -0.79 10.58 -14.09
CA ALA A 83 -2.07 10.89 -13.47
C ALA A 83 -2.33 12.40 -13.46
N ALA A 84 -3.50 12.81 -13.91
CA ALA A 84 -3.92 14.21 -13.89
C ALA A 84 -4.19 14.69 -12.46
N ASP A 85 -4.73 13.81 -11.61
CA ASP A 85 -5.03 14.10 -10.21
C ASP A 85 -4.61 12.95 -9.30
N VAL A 86 -4.17 13.28 -8.09
CA VAL A 86 -3.76 12.34 -7.04
C VAL A 86 -4.28 12.81 -5.70
N VAL A 87 -5.00 11.95 -5.01
CA VAL A 87 -5.49 12.18 -3.65
C VAL A 87 -4.74 11.27 -2.70
N VAL A 88 -4.01 11.82 -1.75
CA VAL A 88 -3.43 11.06 -0.64
C VAL A 88 -4.48 10.93 0.45
N PHE A 89 -4.74 9.72 0.93
CA PHE A 89 -5.85 9.48 1.85
C PHE A 89 -5.50 8.66 3.10
N ASP A 90 -4.30 8.08 3.15
CA ASP A 90 -3.87 7.33 4.32
C ASP A 90 -2.34 7.35 4.48
N HIS A 91 -1.91 7.34 5.74
CA HIS A 91 -0.52 7.20 6.16
C HIS A 91 -0.39 6.13 7.21
N THR A 92 0.30 5.07 6.91
CA THR A 92 0.59 4.02 7.87
C THR A 92 2.07 3.96 8.21
N LEU A 93 2.39 4.22 9.47
CA LEU A 93 3.73 3.98 10.01
C LEU A 93 3.81 2.54 10.52
N ARG A 94 4.82 1.78 10.06
CA ARG A 94 5.07 0.41 10.49
C ARG A 94 6.41 0.28 11.16
N VAL A 95 6.45 -0.43 12.28
CA VAL A 95 7.65 -0.65 13.08
C VAL A 95 7.67 -2.11 13.53
N SER A 96 8.83 -2.76 13.50
CA SER A 96 8.98 -4.15 13.98
C SER A 96 9.13 -4.24 15.51
N ASP A 97 9.69 -3.21 16.13
CA ASP A 97 9.90 -3.14 17.59
C ASP A 97 8.60 -2.80 18.32
N LYS A 98 8.24 -3.60 19.33
CA LYS A 98 6.97 -3.47 20.07
C LYS A 98 6.89 -2.21 20.94
N ASP A 99 7.99 -1.83 21.56
CA ASP A 99 8.02 -0.65 22.44
C ASP A 99 7.89 0.62 21.59
N MET A 100 8.54 0.65 20.43
CA MET A 100 8.36 1.72 19.46
C MET A 100 6.97 1.75 18.83
N GLN A 101 6.33 0.59 18.60
CA GLN A 101 4.94 0.55 18.12
C GLN A 101 4.02 1.29 19.10
N GLN A 102 4.16 1.01 20.39
CA GLN A 102 3.36 1.66 21.41
C GLN A 102 3.70 3.16 21.53
N ALA A 103 4.98 3.51 21.58
CA ALA A 103 5.43 4.89 21.72
C ALA A 103 5.01 5.80 20.55
N LEU A 104 4.96 5.27 19.34
CA LEU A 104 4.65 6.01 18.12
C LEU A 104 3.22 5.79 17.60
N ASN A 105 2.41 5.01 18.30
CA ASN A 105 1.11 4.54 17.82
C ASN A 105 1.22 3.95 16.40
N ALA A 106 2.29 3.19 16.16
CA ALA A 106 2.61 2.62 14.87
C ALA A 106 2.05 1.19 14.75
N ARG A 107 1.77 0.76 13.53
CA ARG A 107 1.30 -0.60 13.27
C ARG A 107 2.48 -1.58 13.18
N PRO A 108 2.29 -2.87 13.51
CA PRO A 108 3.30 -3.89 13.28
C PRO A 108 3.54 -4.10 11.78
N THR A 109 4.68 -4.70 11.46
CA THR A 109 4.96 -5.20 10.10
C THR A 109 4.00 -6.33 9.75
N VAL A 110 3.62 -6.43 8.47
CA VAL A 110 2.74 -7.48 7.96
C VAL A 110 3.57 -8.62 7.41
N LYS A 111 3.26 -9.84 7.83
CA LYS A 111 4.01 -11.06 7.44
C LYS A 111 3.45 -11.74 6.18
N GLY A 112 2.29 -11.33 5.70
CA GLY A 112 1.64 -11.92 4.53
C GLY A 112 1.55 -10.94 3.38
N VAL A 113 1.90 -11.39 2.17
CA VAL A 113 1.65 -10.61 0.95
C VAL A 113 0.15 -10.57 0.67
N HIS A 114 -0.38 -9.39 0.46
CA HIS A 114 -1.82 -9.18 0.22
C HIS A 114 -2.05 -7.89 -0.59
N ASN A 115 -3.23 -7.78 -1.13
CA ASN A 115 -3.77 -6.50 -1.61
C ASN A 115 -4.75 -5.96 -0.56
N ASP A 116 -4.70 -4.66 -0.31
CA ASP A 116 -5.63 -4.00 0.61
C ASP A 116 -7.03 -3.85 -0.01
N TYR A 117 -7.10 -3.82 -1.33
CA TYR A 117 -8.36 -3.60 -2.05
C TYR A 117 -8.62 -4.68 -3.09
N THR A 118 -9.89 -5.01 -3.26
CA THR A 118 -10.40 -5.88 -4.31
C THR A 118 -11.13 -5.07 -5.38
N GLU A 119 -11.51 -5.71 -6.49
CA GLU A 119 -12.37 -5.09 -7.51
C GLU A 119 -13.70 -4.56 -6.94
N ALA A 120 -14.19 -5.18 -5.87
CA ALA A 120 -15.44 -4.77 -5.20
C ALA A 120 -15.20 -3.64 -4.18
N SER A 121 -14.13 -3.70 -3.39
CA SER A 121 -13.91 -2.74 -2.30
C SER A 121 -13.23 -1.45 -2.75
N ALA A 122 -12.40 -1.49 -3.79
CA ALA A 122 -11.70 -0.31 -4.29
C ALA A 122 -12.66 0.80 -4.80
N PRO A 123 -13.71 0.51 -5.59
CA PRO A 123 -14.70 1.51 -5.99
C PRO A 123 -15.43 2.14 -4.80
N GLN A 124 -15.78 1.33 -3.79
CA GLN A 124 -16.40 1.86 -2.58
C GLN A 124 -15.45 2.82 -1.86
N ARG A 125 -14.18 2.43 -1.73
CA ARG A 125 -13.19 3.31 -1.10
C ARG A 125 -13.02 4.64 -1.83
N LEU A 126 -13.07 4.63 -3.15
CA LEU A 126 -13.04 5.89 -3.92
C LEU A 126 -14.24 6.78 -3.58
N ARG A 127 -15.46 6.21 -3.50
CA ARG A 127 -16.66 6.98 -3.10
C ARG A 127 -16.52 7.58 -1.71
N ASP A 128 -16.00 6.81 -0.76
CA ASP A 128 -15.80 7.26 0.61
C ASP A 128 -14.83 8.46 0.70
N ILE A 129 -13.84 8.54 -0.21
CA ILE A 129 -12.82 9.59 -0.22
C ILE A 129 -13.30 10.86 -0.93
N VAL A 130 -13.91 10.72 -2.10
CA VAL A 130 -14.22 11.88 -2.97
C VAL A 130 -15.71 12.19 -3.08
N GLY A 131 -16.58 11.36 -2.52
CA GLY A 131 -18.03 11.42 -2.66
C GLY A 131 -18.55 10.79 -3.96
N ASP A 132 -19.82 10.37 -3.96
CA ASP A 132 -20.43 9.60 -5.04
C ASP A 132 -20.34 10.27 -6.40
N ALA A 133 -20.72 11.54 -6.49
CA ALA A 133 -20.76 12.28 -7.76
C ALA A 133 -19.37 12.40 -8.42
N GLU A 134 -18.35 12.64 -7.62
CA GLU A 134 -16.98 12.71 -8.09
C GLU A 134 -16.43 11.33 -8.46
N ALA A 135 -16.72 10.32 -7.66
CA ALA A 135 -16.33 8.95 -7.95
C ALA A 135 -16.90 8.47 -9.30
N GLU A 136 -18.18 8.73 -9.58
CA GLU A 136 -18.80 8.37 -10.86
C GLU A 136 -18.11 9.05 -12.06
N ARG A 137 -17.67 10.30 -11.92
CA ARG A 137 -16.88 10.98 -12.97
C ARG A 137 -15.52 10.29 -13.17
N ARG A 138 -14.87 9.88 -12.09
CA ARG A 138 -13.54 9.23 -12.12
C ARG A 138 -13.61 7.82 -12.69
N PHE A 139 -14.68 7.08 -12.46
CA PHE A 139 -14.88 5.74 -13.02
C PHE A 139 -14.97 5.72 -14.55
N GLN A 140 -15.26 6.85 -15.19
CA GLN A 140 -15.22 6.97 -16.66
C GLN A 140 -13.81 7.06 -17.23
N LYS A 141 -12.79 7.10 -16.38
CA LYS A 141 -11.37 7.19 -16.75
C LYS A 141 -10.58 6.10 -16.05
N ARG A 142 -9.34 5.90 -16.48
CA ARG A 142 -8.41 5.04 -15.76
C ARG A 142 -8.14 5.63 -14.37
N TRP A 143 -8.28 4.83 -13.34
CA TRP A 143 -7.95 5.16 -11.97
C TRP A 143 -7.26 3.99 -11.28
N ALA A 144 -6.50 4.25 -10.24
CA ALA A 144 -5.80 3.23 -9.47
C ALA A 144 -5.61 3.68 -8.01
N ILE A 145 -5.48 2.73 -7.10
CA ILE A 145 -4.97 2.94 -5.76
C ILE A 145 -3.50 2.50 -5.77
N ILE A 146 -2.62 3.41 -5.37
CA ILE A 146 -1.18 3.19 -5.38
C ILE A 146 -0.64 3.39 -3.97
N GLN A 147 0.17 2.45 -3.52
CA GLN A 147 0.90 2.56 -2.26
C GLN A 147 2.31 3.06 -2.51
N VAL A 148 2.75 4.04 -1.72
CA VAL A 148 4.14 4.49 -1.70
C VAL A 148 4.78 3.98 -0.42
N TRP A 149 5.68 3.02 -0.56
CA TRP A 149 6.43 2.46 0.56
C TRP A 149 7.85 3.03 0.58
N ARG A 150 8.32 3.44 1.75
CA ARG A 150 9.70 3.90 1.93
C ARG A 150 10.25 3.58 3.31
N PRO A 151 11.54 3.27 3.44
CA PRO A 151 12.23 3.30 4.74
C PRO A 151 12.36 4.75 5.22
N ILE A 152 12.06 5.00 6.49
CA ILE A 152 12.14 6.33 7.09
C ILE A 152 13.35 6.50 8.01
N ARG A 153 13.99 5.40 8.40
CA ARG A 153 15.19 5.38 9.23
C ARG A 153 16.19 4.36 8.69
N GLY A 154 17.11 4.81 7.85
CA GLY A 154 18.18 3.96 7.35
C GLY A 154 17.70 2.72 6.58
N MET A 155 18.54 1.68 6.59
CA MET A 155 18.26 0.42 5.91
C MET A 155 17.29 -0.44 6.73
N VAL A 156 16.29 -1.02 6.08
CA VAL A 156 15.40 -1.99 6.71
C VAL A 156 16.11 -3.34 6.77
N LEU A 157 16.49 -3.77 7.98
CA LEU A 157 17.23 -5.01 8.22
C LEU A 157 16.32 -6.16 8.66
N ILE A 158 15.16 -5.84 9.22
CA ILE A 158 14.18 -6.82 9.71
C ILE A 158 12.85 -6.59 8.98
N ASP A 159 12.20 -7.65 8.57
CA ASP A 159 10.94 -7.61 7.84
C ASP A 159 10.99 -6.74 6.57
N PRO A 160 11.90 -7.02 5.63
CA PRO A 160 11.97 -6.26 4.40
C PRO A 160 10.68 -6.37 3.59
N LEU A 161 10.39 -5.34 2.79
CA LEU A 161 9.24 -5.37 1.90
C LEU A 161 9.41 -6.45 0.83
N GLY A 162 8.45 -7.36 0.77
CA GLY A 162 8.28 -8.31 -0.33
C GLY A 162 7.17 -7.82 -1.27
N ILE A 163 7.44 -7.82 -2.57
CA ILE A 163 6.48 -7.43 -3.60
C ILE A 163 6.30 -8.59 -4.58
N CYS A 164 5.06 -8.86 -4.97
CA CYS A 164 4.75 -9.82 -6.01
C CYS A 164 4.82 -9.14 -7.38
N ASP A 165 5.51 -9.76 -8.33
CA ASP A 165 5.51 -9.33 -9.73
C ASP A 165 4.12 -9.59 -10.34
N GLY A 166 3.44 -8.56 -10.80
CA GLY A 166 2.08 -8.65 -11.35
C GLY A 166 1.95 -9.65 -12.50
N ARG A 167 3.03 -9.90 -13.25
CA ARG A 167 3.05 -10.88 -14.33
C ARG A 167 2.96 -12.33 -13.84
N SER A 168 3.30 -12.58 -12.57
CA SER A 168 3.21 -13.91 -11.95
C SER A 168 1.83 -14.21 -11.35
N ILE A 169 0.94 -13.22 -11.32
CA ILE A 169 -0.41 -13.37 -10.81
C ILE A 169 -1.31 -13.81 -11.96
N PRO A 170 -2.03 -14.94 -11.84
CA PRO A 170 -2.98 -15.36 -12.88
C PRO A 170 -4.04 -14.29 -13.11
N GLN A 171 -4.15 -13.81 -14.33
CA GLN A 171 -5.27 -12.98 -14.76
C GLN A 171 -6.54 -13.83 -14.78
N LYS A 172 -7.60 -13.34 -14.15
CA LYS A 172 -8.92 -14.00 -14.19
C LYS A 172 -9.68 -13.61 -15.44
#